data_d70487389e433b7c746bd26661869694
#
_entry.id   d70487389e433b7c746bd26661869694
#
_cell.length_a   1.000
_cell.length_b   1.000
_cell.length_c   1.000
_cell.angle_alpha   90.00
_cell.angle_beta   90.00
_cell.angle_gamma   90.00
#
_symmetry.space_group_name_H-M   'P 1'
#
loop_
_entity.id
_entity.type
_entity.pdbx_description
1 polymer ?
#
loop_
_entity_poly.entity_id
_entity_poly.type
_entity_poly.pdbx_seq_one_letter_code
_entity_poly.pdbx_strand_id
1 'polypeptide(L)'
;MLISASPLSDDRWENLQQPAHPSQTEPQFRSLLAALDMGWRIEEPVYLRPRWSDIGPRVYHFILRRALLAAPRLLSVPEGPQVDRFVRNEGLRMVVGR
;
A
#
# COMPACT_ATOMS: atom_id res chain seq x y z
N MET A 1 22.54 -11.76 23.64
CA MET A 1 22.53 -11.78 22.89
C MET A 1 22.39 -11.93 22.43
N LEU A 2 21.87 -11.84 22.53
CA LEU A 2 21.60 -11.93 21.81
C LEU A 2 21.36 -11.90 21.40
N ILE A 3 21.16 -11.68 21.47
CA ILE A 3 20.84 -11.79 20.73
C ILE A 3 20.60 -11.59 20.30
N SER A 4 20.23 -11.40 20.22
CA SER A 4 19.95 -11.28 19.47
C SER A 4 19.70 -11.14 19.09
N ALA A 5 19.44 -10.96 19.33
CA ALA A 5 19.12 -10.88 18.63
C ALA A 5 18.82 -10.56 18.32
N SER A 6 18.59 -10.30 18.30
CA SER A 6 18.24 -10.07 17.66
C SER A 6 18.03 -9.79 17.26
N PRO A 7 17.91 -9.57 17.36
CA PRO A 7 17.47 -9.45 16.71
C PRO A 7 17.05 -9.40 16.42
N LEU A 8 16.66 -9.50 16.43
CA LEU A 8 16.10 -9.63 15.94
C LEU A 8 15.82 -9.27 16.00
N SER A 9 15.89 -9.08 16.21
CA SER A 9 15.42 -8.89 16.05
C SER A 9 15.09 -8.55 16.31
N ASP A 10 15.20 -8.23 16.70
CA ASP A 10 14.69 -8.14 16.73
C ASP A 10 14.13 -7.64 16.76
N ASP A 11 14.31 -7.16 16.97
CA ASP A 11 13.28 -6.90 17.04
C ASP A 11 12.30 -7.32 16.31
N ARG A 12 12.15 -7.98 15.83
CA ARG A 12 11.25 -8.53 15.13
C ARG A 12 10.39 -9.47 15.80
N TRP A 13 10.89 -10.22 16.53
CA TRP A 13 10.11 -11.21 17.19
C TRP A 13 9.09 -10.58 18.12
N GLU A 14 9.36 -9.47 18.64
CA GLU A 14 8.39 -8.83 19.49
C GLU A 14 7.17 -8.39 18.73
N ASN A 15 7.34 -8.12 17.47
CA ASN A 15 6.18 -7.77 16.66
C ASN A 15 5.27 -8.95 16.47
N LEU A 16 5.81 -10.12 16.58
CA LEU A 16 4.99 -11.29 16.37
C LEU A 16 3.98 -11.50 17.47
N GLN A 17 4.20 -10.87 18.59
CA GLN A 17 3.28 -11.00 19.69
C GLN A 17 2.06 -10.17 19.53
N GLN A 18 2.00 -9.41 18.49
CA GLN A 18 0.88 -8.51 18.29
C GLN A 18 0.33 -8.74 16.92
N PRO A 19 -0.37 -9.83 16.75
CA PRO A 19 -0.86 -10.18 15.42
C PRO A 19 -1.76 -9.12 14.84
N ALA A 20 -2.50 -8.43 15.67
CA ALA A 20 -3.30 -7.32 15.19
C ALA A 20 -2.52 -6.04 15.28
N HIS A 21 -1.25 -6.13 15.17
CA HIS A 21 -0.35 -5.03 15.32
C HIS A 21 -0.75 -3.90 14.39
N PRO A 22 -1.09 -2.75 14.93
CA PRO A 22 -1.61 -1.67 14.09
C PRO A 22 -0.57 -1.11 13.13
N SER A 23 0.70 -1.36 13.39
CA SER A 23 1.72 -0.86 12.50
C SER A 23 1.96 -1.78 11.31
N GLN A 24 1.32 -2.92 11.30
CA GLN A 24 1.45 -3.77 10.12
C GLN A 24 0.79 -3.11 8.94
N THR A 25 1.53 -3.00 7.88
CA THR A 25 1.04 -2.37 6.68
C THR A 25 0.70 -3.44 5.68
N GLU A 26 -0.43 -3.27 5.03
CA GLU A 26 -0.85 -4.18 4.00
C GLU A 26 0.25 -4.24 2.93
N PRO A 27 0.63 -5.44 2.46
CA PRO A 27 1.80 -5.58 1.59
C PRO A 27 1.77 -4.74 0.33
N GLN A 28 0.61 -4.67 -0.34
CA GLN A 28 0.53 -3.88 -1.55
C GLN A 28 0.64 -2.39 -1.27
N PHE A 29 0.09 -1.95 -0.14
CA PHE A 29 0.24 -0.56 0.23
C PHE A 29 1.71 -0.25 0.53
N ARG A 30 2.39 -1.19 1.18
CA ARG A 30 3.82 -1.03 1.42
C ARG A 30 4.59 -0.94 0.11
N SER A 31 4.20 -1.74 -0.86
CA SER A 31 4.84 -1.67 -2.18
C SER A 31 4.61 -0.32 -2.83
N LEU A 32 3.43 0.26 -2.65
CA LEU A 32 3.15 1.59 -3.17
C LEU A 32 4.09 2.61 -2.55
N LEU A 33 4.21 2.58 -1.23
CA LEU A 33 5.07 3.54 -0.54
C LEU A 33 6.53 3.38 -0.97
N ALA A 34 6.97 2.14 -1.14
CA ALA A 34 8.33 1.89 -1.59
C ALA A 34 8.55 2.42 -3.00
N ALA A 35 7.59 2.26 -3.87
CA ALA A 35 7.71 2.78 -5.22
C ALA A 35 7.80 4.30 -5.21
N LEU A 36 7.00 4.96 -4.39
CA LEU A 36 7.06 6.41 -4.30
C LEU A 36 8.42 6.87 -3.80
N ASP A 37 9.01 6.12 -2.86
CA ASP A 37 10.34 6.44 -2.38
C ASP A 37 11.39 6.31 -3.48
N MET A 38 11.12 5.50 -4.48
CA MET A 38 12.06 5.29 -5.56
C MET A 38 11.79 6.19 -6.75
N GLY A 39 10.93 7.18 -6.58
CA GLY A 39 10.72 8.17 -7.60
C GLY A 39 9.51 7.96 -8.48
N TRP A 40 8.75 6.91 -8.23
CA TRP A 40 7.49 6.73 -8.95
C TRP A 40 6.48 7.74 -8.47
N ARG A 41 5.60 8.15 -9.34
CA ARG A 41 4.56 9.10 -9.01
C ARG A 41 3.21 8.54 -9.41
N ILE A 42 2.19 8.90 -8.64
CA ILE A 42 0.84 8.45 -8.92
C ILE A 42 0.24 9.34 -9.99
N GLU A 43 -0.26 8.71 -11.03
CA GLU A 43 -0.97 9.42 -12.09
C GLU A 43 -2.46 9.37 -11.77
N GLU A 44 -3.06 10.53 -11.59
CA GLU A 44 -4.49 10.59 -11.29
C GLU A 44 -5.32 10.36 -12.52
N PRO A 45 -6.51 9.87 -12.35
CA PRO A 45 -7.18 9.58 -11.08
C PRO A 45 -6.81 8.20 -10.55
N VAL A 46 -7.07 8.00 -9.27
CA VAL A 46 -6.99 6.69 -8.65
C VAL A 46 -8.35 6.04 -8.79
N TYR A 47 -8.37 4.78 -9.12
CA TYR A 47 -9.64 4.07 -9.32
C TYR A 47 -9.91 3.16 -8.13
N LEU A 48 -11.12 3.24 -7.58
CA LEU A 48 -11.55 2.35 -6.51
C LEU A 48 -12.67 1.50 -7.08
N ARG A 49 -12.43 0.21 -7.15
CA ARG A 49 -13.36 -0.71 -7.79
C ARG A 49 -13.70 -1.85 -6.87
N PRO A 50 -14.90 -2.42 -7.01
CA PRO A 50 -15.23 -3.59 -6.23
C PRO A 50 -14.38 -4.76 -6.67
N ARG A 51 -14.19 -5.70 -5.74
CA ARG A 51 -13.56 -6.93 -6.13
C ARG A 51 -14.50 -7.66 -7.07
N TRP A 52 -13.90 -8.49 -7.87
CA TRP A 52 -14.67 -9.20 -8.84
C TRP A 52 -15.62 -10.23 -8.20
N SER A 53 -15.33 -10.61 -6.97
CA SER A 53 -16.31 -11.39 -6.22
C SER A 53 -16.92 -10.44 -5.22
N ASP A 54 -18.04 -10.14 -5.07
CA ASP A 54 -18.64 -9.15 -4.21
C ASP A 54 -18.29 -9.30 -2.73
N ILE A 55 -17.31 -10.12 -2.43
CA ILE A 55 -16.94 -10.40 -1.06
C ILE A 55 -15.56 -9.78 -0.82
N GLY A 56 -15.43 -9.08 0.29
CA GLY A 56 -14.17 -8.50 0.67
C GLY A 56 -14.07 -7.04 0.28
N PRO A 57 -12.95 -6.43 0.58
CA PRO A 57 -12.79 -5.01 0.36
C PRO A 57 -12.67 -4.67 -1.10
N ARG A 58 -13.02 -3.44 -1.42
CA ARG A 58 -12.77 -2.93 -2.75
C ARG A 58 -11.26 -2.79 -2.96
N VAL A 59 -10.88 -2.47 -4.16
CA VAL A 59 -9.47 -2.41 -4.52
C VAL A 59 -9.18 -1.07 -5.18
N TYR A 60 -8.14 -0.41 -4.68
CA TYR A 60 -7.62 0.78 -5.32
C TYR A 60 -6.67 0.37 -6.42
N HIS A 61 -6.79 1.02 -7.56
CA HIS A 61 -5.85 0.84 -8.66
C HIS A 61 -5.08 2.13 -8.84
N PHE A 62 -3.78 2.04 -8.61
CA PHE A 62 -2.88 3.18 -8.77
C PHE A 62 -2.09 3.00 -10.04
N ILE A 63 -2.07 4.01 -10.86
CA ILE A 63 -1.21 4.02 -12.04
C ILE A 63 0.02 4.82 -11.66
N LEU A 64 1.17 4.20 -11.79
CA LEU A 64 2.43 4.84 -11.39
C LEU A 64 3.26 5.13 -12.61
N ARG A 65 3.90 6.28 -12.60
CA ARG A 65 4.76 6.70 -13.68
C ARG A 65 6.04 7.25 -13.08
N ARG A 66 7.16 6.88 -13.67
CA ARG A 66 8.44 7.29 -13.10
C ARG A 66 9.18 8.27 -13.98
N ALA A 67 9.24 8.00 -15.28
CA ALA A 67 9.92 8.87 -16.22
C ALA A 67 9.13 8.84 -17.49
N LEU A 68 9.37 9.83 -18.35
CA LEU A 68 8.62 9.90 -19.58
C LEU A 68 8.79 8.67 -20.44
N LEU A 69 9.97 8.06 -20.40
CA LEU A 69 10.26 6.90 -21.22
C LEU A 69 9.93 5.58 -20.55
N ALA A 70 9.62 5.61 -19.29
CA ALA A 70 9.32 4.38 -18.57
C ALA A 70 7.87 4.01 -18.79
N ALA A 71 7.61 2.72 -18.91
CA ALA A 71 6.24 2.25 -18.99
C ALA A 71 5.54 2.48 -17.65
N PRO A 72 4.25 2.81 -17.68
CA PRO A 72 3.52 2.94 -16.42
C PRO A 72 3.36 1.58 -15.76
N ARG A 73 3.19 1.61 -14.46
CA ARG A 73 2.94 0.41 -13.68
C ARG A 73 1.59 0.54 -13.00
N LEU A 74 0.89 -0.57 -12.94
CA LEU A 74 -0.38 -0.63 -12.23
C LEU A 74 -0.14 -1.37 -10.93
N LEU A 75 -0.59 -0.75 -9.84
CA LEU A 75 -0.48 -1.37 -8.54
C LEU A 75 -1.85 -1.37 -7.90
N SER A 76 -2.30 -2.55 -7.50
CA SER A 76 -3.62 -2.70 -6.89
C SER A 76 -3.45 -2.92 -5.39
N VAL A 77 -4.17 -2.12 -4.61
CA VAL A 77 -4.06 -2.15 -3.16
C VAL A 77 -5.46 -2.36 -2.58
N PRO A 78 -5.67 -3.38 -1.76
CA PRO A 78 -6.96 -3.54 -1.12
C PRO A 78 -7.33 -2.33 -0.28
N GLU A 79 -8.59 -1.98 -0.30
CA GLU A 79 -9.10 -0.88 0.50
C GLU A 79 -8.89 -1.16 1.98
N GLY A 80 -8.50 -0.15 2.73
CA GLY A 80 -8.32 -0.27 4.15
C GLY A 80 -8.03 1.09 4.75
N PRO A 81 -7.98 1.18 6.08
CA PRO A 81 -7.83 2.48 6.73
C PRO A 81 -6.56 3.22 6.34
N GLN A 82 -5.47 2.51 6.17
CA GLN A 82 -4.21 3.16 5.87
C GLN A 82 -4.20 3.77 4.49
N VAL A 83 -4.62 3.00 3.49
CA VAL A 83 -4.62 3.51 2.13
C VAL A 83 -5.71 4.56 1.94
N ASP A 84 -6.85 4.41 2.62
CA ASP A 84 -7.89 5.43 2.57
C ASP A 84 -7.36 6.75 3.08
N ARG A 85 -6.65 6.71 4.19
CA ARG A 85 -6.08 7.93 4.76
C ARG A 85 -5.02 8.51 3.83
N PHE A 86 -4.22 7.65 3.23
CA PHE A 86 -3.20 8.10 2.31
C PHE A 86 -3.82 8.86 1.13
N VAL A 87 -4.83 8.26 0.50
CA VAL A 87 -5.47 8.88 -0.66
C VAL A 87 -6.07 10.24 -0.27
N ARG A 88 -6.68 10.30 0.90
CA ARG A 88 -7.30 11.53 1.36
C ARG A 88 -6.25 12.58 1.68
N ASN A 89 -5.18 12.19 2.39
CA ASN A 89 -4.16 13.14 2.78
C ASN A 89 -3.39 13.68 1.61
N GLU A 90 -3.20 12.87 0.58
CA GLU A 90 -2.50 13.33 -0.61
C GLU A 90 -3.42 14.12 -1.54
N GLY A 91 -4.70 14.17 -1.23
CA GLY A 91 -5.63 14.92 -2.06
C GLY A 91 -5.79 14.34 -3.45
N LEU A 92 -5.67 13.04 -3.57
CA LEU A 92 -5.71 12.40 -4.88
C LEU A 92 -7.15 12.36 -5.41
N ARG A 93 -7.29 12.68 -6.68
CA ARG A 93 -8.59 12.58 -7.33
C ARG A 93 -8.91 11.11 -7.53
N MET A 94 -10.14 10.74 -7.21
CA MET A 94 -10.53 9.36 -7.20
C MET A 94 -11.80 9.16 -8.03
N VAL A 95 -11.83 8.04 -8.74
CA VAL A 95 -13.01 7.60 -9.47
C VAL A 95 -13.46 6.29 -8.85
N VAL A 96 -14.72 6.26 -8.43
CA VAL A 96 -15.27 5.06 -7.81
C VAL A 96 -16.07 4.32 -8.88
N GLY A 97 -15.63 3.10 -9.16
CA GLY A 97 -16.31 2.28 -10.14
C GLY A 97 -17.31 1.35 -9.49
N ARG A 98 -18.04 0.64 -10.31
CA ARG A 98 -19.02 -0.32 -9.83
C ARG A 98 -18.59 -1.73 -10.05
#